data_8b2e2280d21b4f5322686f988f6825cf
#
_entry.id   8b2e2280d21b4f5322686f988f6825cf
#
_cell.length_a   1.000
_cell.length_b   1.000
_cell.length_c   1.000
_cell.angle_alpha   90.00
_cell.angle_beta   90.00
_cell.angle_gamma   90.00
#
_symmetry.space_group_name_H-M   'P 1'
#
loop_
_entity.id
_entity.type
_entity.pdbx_description
1 polymer ?
#
loop_
_entity_poly.entity_id
_entity_poly.type
_entity_poly.pdbx_seq_one_letter_code
_entity_poly.pdbx_strand_id
1 'polypeptide(L)'
;HRPDRDDGDGQDHRRLEQAVGLCGEDELLEQNYAPSLQTTLEQVEALCAVADRHSWDQVYACLPIPFPAVGRKRKRTRELSPMEEARAQRAVERVKAMRDGAKEQLTRLGERFDGDSGQLLADLAEARPAVRGLMDLVARFQEAYQREKARRGVLDFSDLEHFAVRLLLDP
;
A
#
# COMPACT_ATOMS: atom_id res chain seq x y z
N HIS A 1 -18.77 2.33 12.44
CA HIS A 1 -18.12 1.23 11.75
C HIS A 1 -16.82 1.78 11.18
N ARG A 2 -15.71 1.54 11.87
CA ARG A 2 -14.39 1.79 11.29
C ARG A 2 -14.17 0.71 10.24
N PRO A 3 -13.82 1.06 9.00
CA PRO A 3 -13.37 0.05 8.06
C PRO A 3 -12.12 -0.63 8.65
N ASP A 4 -12.06 -1.94 8.53
CA ASP A 4 -10.87 -2.73 8.87
C ASP A 4 -9.65 -2.03 8.27
N ARG A 5 -8.74 -1.61 9.14
CA ARG A 5 -7.40 -1.21 8.70
C ARG A 5 -6.83 -2.43 8.02
N ASP A 6 -6.65 -2.31 6.72
CA ASP A 6 -5.95 -3.31 5.91
C ASP A 6 -4.57 -3.49 6.54
N ASP A 7 -4.36 -4.65 7.17
CA ASP A 7 -3.16 -4.97 7.98
C ASP A 7 -1.88 -5.12 7.12
N GLY A 8 -1.89 -4.60 5.89
CA GLY A 8 -0.79 -4.70 4.93
C GLY A 8 0.53 -4.15 5.46
N ASP A 9 0.52 -2.96 6.05
CA ASP A 9 1.73 -2.28 6.53
C ASP A 9 2.40 -3.03 7.70
N GLY A 10 1.61 -3.63 8.59
CA GLY A 10 2.11 -4.45 9.69
C GLY A 10 2.69 -5.80 9.27
N GLN A 11 2.32 -6.31 8.08
CA GLN A 11 2.82 -7.59 7.59
C GLN A 11 4.24 -7.50 7.05
N ASP A 12 4.58 -6.43 6.33
CA ASP A 12 5.90 -6.28 5.74
C ASP A 12 6.97 -5.94 6.79
N HIS A 13 6.62 -5.15 7.79
CA HIS A 13 7.46 -4.93 8.97
C HIS A 13 7.78 -6.27 9.65
N ARG A 14 6.76 -7.08 10.00
CA ARG A 14 6.94 -8.40 10.62
C ARG A 14 7.75 -9.37 9.75
N ARG A 15 7.58 -9.32 8.42
CA ARG A 15 8.36 -10.15 7.48
C ARG A 15 9.84 -9.77 7.50
N LEU A 16 10.15 -8.47 7.54
CA LEU A 16 11.53 -8.00 7.63
C LEU A 16 12.16 -8.34 8.97
N GLU A 17 11.44 -8.16 10.09
CA GLU A 17 11.90 -8.60 11.42
C GLU A 17 12.20 -10.11 11.43
N GLN A 18 11.32 -10.92 10.88
CA GLN A 18 11.50 -12.37 10.76
C GLN A 18 12.72 -12.72 9.89
N ALA A 19 12.92 -12.01 8.78
CA ALA A 19 14.07 -12.21 7.91
C ALA A 19 15.39 -11.85 8.63
N VAL A 20 15.41 -10.76 9.38
CA VAL A 20 16.57 -10.37 10.22
C VAL A 20 16.85 -11.42 11.30
N GLY A 21 15.81 -11.92 11.98
CA GLY A 21 15.94 -12.99 12.98
C GLY A 21 16.54 -14.28 12.41
N LEU A 22 16.11 -14.67 11.21
CA LEU A 22 16.66 -15.85 10.53
C LEU A 22 18.11 -15.69 10.10
N CYS A 23 18.57 -14.45 9.88
CA CYS A 23 19.98 -14.19 9.54
C CYS A 23 20.94 -14.60 10.66
N GLY A 24 20.53 -14.51 11.93
CA GLY A 24 21.35 -14.95 13.08
C GLY A 24 21.54 -16.46 13.18
N GLU A 25 20.78 -17.27 12.40
CA GLU A 25 20.91 -18.73 12.41
C GLU A 25 22.05 -19.26 11.50
N ASP A 26 22.59 -18.40 10.62
CA ASP A 26 23.60 -18.81 9.64
C ASP A 26 24.64 -17.73 9.37
N GLU A 27 25.92 -18.07 9.48
CA GLU A 27 27.06 -17.15 9.32
C GLU A 27 27.03 -16.38 7.98
N LEU A 28 26.65 -17.04 6.87
CA LEU A 28 26.59 -16.37 5.58
C LEU A 28 25.39 -15.44 5.45
N LEU A 29 24.26 -15.78 6.08
CA LEU A 29 23.10 -14.92 6.13
C LEU A 29 23.40 -13.67 6.97
N GLU A 30 24.00 -13.84 8.14
CA GLU A 30 24.38 -12.75 9.01
C GLU A 30 25.33 -11.77 8.32
N GLN A 31 26.36 -12.28 7.65
CA GLN A 31 27.35 -11.44 6.98
C GLN A 31 26.87 -10.78 5.68
N ASN A 32 26.00 -11.44 4.91
CA ASN A 32 25.62 -10.96 3.59
C ASN A 32 24.24 -10.28 3.55
N TYR A 33 23.27 -10.74 4.35
CA TYR A 33 21.90 -10.27 4.30
C TYR A 33 21.52 -9.36 5.46
N ALA A 34 22.00 -9.63 6.69
CA ALA A 34 21.58 -8.89 7.87
C ALA A 34 21.79 -7.37 7.74
N PRO A 35 22.95 -6.86 7.29
CA PRO A 35 23.15 -5.41 7.19
C PRO A 35 22.16 -4.73 6.25
N SER A 36 21.90 -5.35 5.09
CA SER A 36 20.93 -4.83 4.12
C SER A 36 19.49 -4.84 4.66
N LEU A 37 19.11 -5.92 5.34
CA LEU A 37 17.77 -6.06 5.92
C LEU A 37 17.56 -5.12 7.11
N GLN A 38 18.56 -4.94 7.97
CA GLN A 38 18.50 -4.00 9.09
C GLN A 38 18.30 -2.58 8.61
N THR A 39 19.09 -2.13 7.61
CA THR A 39 18.91 -0.80 7.02
C THR A 39 17.49 -0.62 6.46
N THR A 40 16.96 -1.62 5.78
CA THR A 40 15.60 -1.56 5.24
C THR A 40 14.55 -1.54 6.36
N LEU A 41 14.74 -2.33 7.42
CA LEU A 41 13.83 -2.39 8.57
C LEU A 41 13.77 -1.03 9.28
N GLU A 42 14.93 -0.41 9.55
CA GLU A 42 15.00 0.93 10.16
C GLU A 42 14.23 1.98 9.34
N GLN A 43 14.30 1.91 8.01
CA GLN A 43 13.55 2.82 7.14
C GLN A 43 12.05 2.54 7.17
N VAL A 44 11.64 1.28 7.25
CA VAL A 44 10.23 0.90 7.40
C VAL A 44 9.69 1.35 8.75
N GLU A 45 10.44 1.19 9.83
CA GLU A 45 10.08 1.68 11.16
C GLU A 45 9.91 3.20 11.18
N ALA A 46 10.83 3.93 10.53
CA ALA A 46 10.74 5.37 10.39
C ALA A 46 9.49 5.78 9.59
N LEU A 47 9.17 5.07 8.50
CA LEU A 47 7.96 5.28 7.71
C LEU A 47 6.70 5.05 8.55
N CYS A 48 6.62 3.94 9.30
CA CYS A 48 5.49 3.64 10.18
C CYS A 48 5.30 4.74 11.24
N ALA A 49 6.37 5.18 11.89
CA ALA A 49 6.33 6.24 12.90
C ALA A 49 5.83 7.59 12.33
N VAL A 50 6.10 7.86 11.05
CA VAL A 50 5.63 9.05 10.35
C VAL A 50 4.17 8.89 9.92
N ALA A 51 3.79 7.72 9.42
CA ALA A 51 2.44 7.41 8.98
C ALA A 51 1.42 7.51 10.13
N ASP A 52 1.81 7.13 11.34
CA ASP A 52 0.98 7.26 12.53
C ASP A 52 0.63 8.73 12.87
N ARG A 53 1.44 9.67 12.44
CA ARG A 53 1.19 11.12 12.60
C ARG A 53 0.31 11.73 11.51
N HIS A 54 -0.16 10.92 10.55
CA HIS A 54 -1.02 11.32 9.44
C HIS A 54 -0.46 12.46 8.55
N SER A 55 0.86 12.51 8.35
CA SER A 55 1.51 13.53 7.52
C SER A 55 1.87 12.96 6.15
N TRP A 56 1.07 13.32 5.11
CA TRP A 56 1.31 12.92 3.72
C TRP A 56 2.71 13.27 3.22
N ASP A 57 3.13 14.52 3.39
CA ASP A 57 4.41 15.00 2.86
C ASP A 57 5.61 14.34 3.54
N GLN A 58 5.49 14.03 4.83
CA GLN A 58 6.51 13.31 5.56
C GLN A 58 6.61 11.85 5.12
N VAL A 59 5.48 11.20 4.86
CA VAL A 59 5.44 9.84 4.30
C VAL A 59 6.06 9.84 2.90
N TYR A 60 5.67 10.79 2.05
CA TYR A 60 6.23 10.96 0.72
C TYR A 60 7.75 11.14 0.73
N ALA A 61 8.28 11.94 1.67
CA ALA A 61 9.70 12.16 1.84
C ALA A 61 10.50 10.91 2.30
N CYS A 62 9.83 9.93 2.91
CA CYS A 62 10.44 8.65 3.29
C CYS A 62 10.51 7.63 2.13
N LEU A 63 9.83 7.91 1.02
CA LEU A 63 9.77 7.01 -0.14
C LEU A 63 10.74 7.47 -1.25
N PRO A 64 11.26 6.56 -2.06
CA PRO A 64 11.13 5.09 -1.95
C PRO A 64 12.01 4.50 -0.84
N ILE A 65 11.56 3.40 -0.23
CA ILE A 65 12.33 2.67 0.76
C ILE A 65 13.56 2.01 0.08
N PRO A 66 14.77 2.25 0.56
CA PRO A 66 15.97 1.68 -0.03
C PRO A 66 16.11 0.18 0.29
N PHE A 67 16.50 -0.59 -0.70
CA PHE A 67 16.91 -1.99 -0.56
C PHE A 67 18.37 -2.11 -0.95
N PRO A 68 19.32 -1.90 -0.03
CA PRO A 68 20.74 -1.99 -0.32
C PRO A 68 21.11 -3.35 -0.92
N ALA A 69 22.16 -3.37 -1.72
CA ALA A 69 22.65 -4.60 -2.31
C ALA A 69 23.08 -5.59 -1.21
N VAL A 70 22.75 -6.86 -1.42
CA VAL A 70 23.19 -7.94 -0.55
C VAL A 70 24.71 -8.11 -0.70
N GLY A 71 25.41 -8.35 0.40
CA GLY A 71 26.85 -8.55 0.40
C GLY A 71 27.28 -9.67 -0.55
N ARG A 72 28.54 -9.63 -0.98
CA ARG A 72 29.12 -10.69 -1.82
C ARG A 72 29.21 -11.97 -1.00
N LYS A 73 28.89 -13.12 -1.62
CA LYS A 73 29.04 -14.45 -1.02
C LYS A 73 30.46 -14.61 -0.46
N ARG A 74 30.58 -14.65 0.85
CA ARG A 74 31.83 -15.04 1.51
C ARG A 74 31.87 -16.55 1.64
N LYS A 75 33.05 -17.14 1.64
CA LYS A 75 33.20 -18.56 1.95
C LYS A 75 32.94 -18.77 3.43
N ARG A 76 32.26 -19.86 3.77
CA ARG A 76 32.09 -20.28 5.17
C ARG A 76 33.45 -20.58 5.78
N THR A 77 33.57 -20.29 7.04
CA THR A 77 34.79 -20.61 7.82
C THR A 77 34.86 -22.09 8.20
N ARG A 78 33.70 -22.77 8.24
CA ARG A 78 33.56 -24.18 8.58
C ARG A 78 32.91 -24.97 7.43
N GLU A 79 33.40 -26.18 7.19
CA GLU A 79 32.71 -27.17 6.35
C GLU A 79 31.46 -27.69 7.05
N LEU A 80 30.36 -27.76 6.33
CA LEU A 80 29.06 -28.25 6.82
C LEU A 80 28.85 -29.68 6.36
N SER A 81 28.12 -30.45 7.15
CA SER A 81 27.58 -31.71 6.71
C SER A 81 26.49 -31.49 5.62
N PRO A 82 26.20 -32.51 4.80
CA PRO A 82 25.15 -32.39 3.75
C PRO A 82 23.78 -31.96 4.28
N MET A 83 23.43 -32.37 5.50
CA MET A 83 22.17 -31.98 6.16
C MET A 83 22.20 -30.49 6.59
N GLU A 84 23.31 -30.03 7.16
CA GLU A 84 23.49 -28.63 7.57
C GLU A 84 23.49 -27.73 6.32
N GLU A 85 24.12 -28.17 5.23
CA GLU A 85 24.15 -27.40 3.98
C GLU A 85 22.75 -27.27 3.36
N ALA A 86 21.96 -28.34 3.34
CA ALA A 86 20.57 -28.31 2.88
C ALA A 86 19.69 -27.39 3.75
N ARG A 87 19.93 -27.37 5.08
CA ARG A 87 19.22 -26.46 6.00
C ARG A 87 19.58 -25.01 5.75
N ALA A 88 20.85 -24.74 5.61
CA ALA A 88 21.37 -23.39 5.33
C ALA A 88 20.85 -22.86 3.98
N GLN A 89 20.82 -23.70 2.96
CA GLN A 89 20.27 -23.32 1.65
C GLN A 89 18.78 -22.94 1.74
N ARG A 90 17.98 -23.71 2.47
CA ARG A 90 16.56 -23.39 2.71
C ARG A 90 16.39 -22.07 3.47
N ALA A 91 17.25 -21.79 4.45
CA ALA A 91 17.23 -20.53 5.17
C ALA A 91 17.52 -19.34 4.23
N VAL A 92 18.53 -19.46 3.36
CA VAL A 92 18.85 -18.45 2.34
C VAL A 92 17.67 -18.19 1.41
N GLU A 93 17.03 -19.24 0.89
CA GLU A 93 15.88 -19.14 0.00
C GLU A 93 14.70 -18.45 0.71
N ARG A 94 14.48 -18.80 1.99
CA ARG A 94 13.41 -18.18 2.78
C ARG A 94 13.64 -16.70 3.05
N VAL A 95 14.86 -16.32 3.48
CA VAL A 95 15.23 -14.91 3.70
C VAL A 95 15.12 -14.10 2.40
N LYS A 96 15.58 -14.68 1.28
CA LYS A 96 15.46 -14.05 -0.03
C LYS A 96 14.00 -13.84 -0.44
N ALA A 97 13.15 -14.84 -0.27
CA ALA A 97 11.74 -14.73 -0.60
C ALA A 97 11.02 -13.65 0.25
N MET A 98 11.34 -13.58 1.55
CA MET A 98 10.80 -12.56 2.45
C MET A 98 11.24 -11.15 2.01
N ARG A 99 12.52 -10.97 1.69
CA ARG A 99 13.08 -9.70 1.21
C ARG A 99 12.45 -9.26 -0.11
N ASP A 100 12.37 -10.17 -1.07
CA ASP A 100 11.82 -9.88 -2.39
C ASP A 100 10.32 -9.54 -2.30
N GLY A 101 9.57 -10.26 -1.44
CA GLY A 101 8.16 -9.96 -1.17
C GLY A 101 7.97 -8.59 -0.50
N ALA A 102 8.75 -8.26 0.52
CA ALA A 102 8.69 -6.94 1.14
C ALA A 102 9.08 -5.82 0.15
N LYS A 103 10.11 -6.05 -0.67
CA LYS A 103 10.50 -5.10 -1.72
C LYS A 103 9.37 -4.82 -2.71
N GLU A 104 8.68 -5.86 -3.17
CA GLU A 104 7.56 -5.72 -4.10
C GLU A 104 6.43 -4.89 -3.49
N GLN A 105 6.04 -5.19 -2.26
CA GLN A 105 4.97 -4.48 -1.57
C GLN A 105 5.33 -3.00 -1.30
N LEU A 106 6.53 -2.74 -0.80
CA LEU A 106 7.00 -1.37 -0.54
C LEU A 106 7.20 -0.56 -1.83
N THR A 107 7.56 -1.20 -2.94
CA THR A 107 7.59 -0.55 -4.25
C THR A 107 6.18 -0.15 -4.68
N ARG A 108 5.20 -1.06 -4.58
CA ARG A 108 3.79 -0.77 -4.88
C ARG A 108 3.20 0.30 -3.97
N LEU A 109 3.61 0.33 -2.70
CA LEU A 109 3.23 1.41 -1.79
C LEU A 109 3.76 2.75 -2.31
N GLY A 110 5.04 2.82 -2.70
CA GLY A 110 5.65 4.02 -3.25
C GLY A 110 4.94 4.55 -4.50
N GLU A 111 4.46 3.67 -5.36
CA GLU A 111 3.71 4.03 -6.58
C GLU A 111 2.37 4.74 -6.30
N ARG A 112 1.84 4.65 -5.07
CA ARG A 112 0.62 5.36 -4.67
C ARG A 112 0.87 6.82 -4.29
N PHE A 113 2.13 7.21 -4.10
CA PHE A 113 2.55 8.55 -3.72
C PHE A 113 3.17 9.24 -4.93
N ASP A 114 2.34 9.87 -5.76
CA ASP A 114 2.73 10.48 -7.04
C ASP A 114 3.21 11.94 -6.90
N GLY A 115 3.17 12.50 -5.69
CA GLY A 115 3.63 13.85 -5.42
C GLY A 115 3.43 14.28 -3.98
N ASP A 116 3.98 15.43 -3.63
CA ASP A 116 3.69 16.08 -2.36
C ASP A 116 2.27 16.66 -2.32
N SER A 117 1.81 17.05 -1.13
CA SER A 117 0.45 17.59 -0.95
C SER A 117 0.21 18.87 -1.76
N GLY A 118 1.23 19.70 -1.94
CA GLY A 118 1.13 20.95 -2.71
C GLY A 118 0.89 20.67 -4.19
N GLN A 119 1.60 19.71 -4.76
CA GLN A 119 1.44 19.29 -6.15
C GLN A 119 0.06 18.66 -6.39
N LEU A 120 -0.37 17.75 -5.52
CA LEU A 120 -1.70 17.13 -5.61
C LEU A 120 -2.83 18.16 -5.52
N LEU A 121 -2.71 19.15 -4.64
CA LEU A 121 -3.68 20.23 -4.53
C LEU A 121 -3.69 21.16 -5.77
N ALA A 122 -2.54 21.39 -6.40
CA ALA A 122 -2.45 22.14 -7.65
C ALA A 122 -3.15 21.39 -8.79
N ASP A 123 -2.90 20.08 -8.93
CA ASP A 123 -3.53 19.22 -9.93
C ASP A 123 -5.06 19.16 -9.74
N LEU A 124 -5.52 19.05 -8.49
CA LEU A 124 -6.95 19.11 -8.16
C LEU A 124 -7.56 20.49 -8.51
N ALA A 125 -6.83 21.57 -8.28
CA ALA A 125 -7.29 22.91 -8.63
C ALA A 125 -7.42 23.09 -10.15
N GLU A 126 -6.50 22.52 -10.92
CA GLU A 126 -6.55 22.51 -12.39
C GLU A 126 -7.71 21.66 -12.92
N ALA A 127 -7.96 20.47 -12.35
CA ALA A 127 -9.06 19.59 -12.73
C ALA A 127 -10.45 20.12 -12.33
N ARG A 128 -10.53 20.98 -11.30
CA ARG A 128 -11.78 21.48 -10.69
C ARG A 128 -12.78 22.06 -11.69
N PRO A 129 -12.41 22.91 -12.67
CA PRO A 129 -13.38 23.46 -13.63
C PRO A 129 -14.06 22.37 -14.48
N ALA A 130 -13.29 21.38 -14.93
CA ALA A 130 -13.82 20.28 -15.74
C ALA A 130 -14.77 19.40 -14.91
N VAL A 131 -14.40 19.06 -13.67
CA VAL A 131 -15.25 18.27 -12.75
C VAL A 131 -16.54 19.02 -12.44
N ARG A 132 -16.48 20.35 -12.16
CA ARG A 132 -17.66 21.17 -11.94
C ARG A 132 -18.57 21.19 -13.18
N GLY A 133 -18.00 21.40 -14.37
CA GLY A 133 -18.76 21.37 -15.62
C GLY A 133 -19.47 20.04 -15.83
N LEU A 134 -18.82 18.92 -15.50
CA LEU A 134 -19.45 17.60 -15.55
C LEU A 134 -20.60 17.48 -14.54
N MET A 135 -20.40 17.91 -13.30
CA MET A 135 -21.46 17.90 -12.27
C MET A 135 -22.67 18.74 -12.67
N ASP A 136 -22.44 19.95 -13.22
CA ASP A 136 -23.53 20.81 -13.71
C ASP A 136 -24.27 20.17 -14.88
N LEU A 137 -23.55 19.48 -15.78
CA LEU A 137 -24.16 18.75 -16.87
C LEU A 137 -25.04 17.62 -16.36
N VAL A 138 -24.56 16.85 -15.40
CA VAL A 138 -25.32 15.75 -14.76
C VAL A 138 -26.57 16.28 -14.08
N ALA A 139 -26.48 17.37 -13.32
CA ALA A 139 -27.61 18.01 -12.66
C ALA A 139 -28.68 18.46 -13.67
N ARG A 140 -28.29 19.15 -14.74
CA ARG A 140 -29.18 19.57 -15.82
C ARG A 140 -29.83 18.37 -16.52
N PHE A 141 -29.07 17.33 -16.76
CA PHE A 141 -29.60 16.08 -17.35
C PHE A 141 -30.64 15.46 -16.42
N GLN A 142 -30.36 15.33 -15.13
CA GLN A 142 -31.31 14.79 -14.16
C GLN A 142 -32.63 15.60 -14.13
N GLU A 143 -32.55 16.92 -14.09
CA GLU A 143 -33.72 17.76 -14.11
C GLU A 143 -34.53 17.61 -15.41
N ALA A 144 -33.86 17.58 -16.57
CA ALA A 144 -34.51 17.39 -17.84
C ALA A 144 -35.16 15.99 -17.94
N TYR A 145 -34.46 14.97 -17.46
CA TYR A 145 -34.95 13.59 -17.46
C TYR A 145 -36.17 13.42 -16.54
N GLN A 146 -36.14 13.99 -15.34
CA GLN A 146 -37.27 13.95 -14.40
C GLN A 146 -38.50 14.71 -14.97
N ARG A 147 -38.29 15.89 -15.60
CA ARG A 147 -39.36 16.61 -16.26
C ARG A 147 -39.99 15.82 -17.38
N GLU A 148 -39.18 15.13 -18.19
CA GLU A 148 -39.69 14.32 -19.31
C GLU A 148 -40.44 13.07 -18.80
N LYS A 149 -39.95 12.42 -17.74
CA LYS A 149 -40.67 11.33 -17.08
C LYS A 149 -42.05 11.78 -16.56
N ALA A 150 -42.05 12.91 -15.84
CA ALA A 150 -43.32 13.48 -15.35
C ALA A 150 -44.29 13.84 -16.48
N ARG A 151 -43.80 14.41 -17.57
CA ARG A 151 -44.62 14.72 -18.77
C ARG A 151 -45.26 13.49 -19.41
N ARG A 152 -44.51 12.35 -19.36
CA ARG A 152 -44.98 11.06 -19.94
C ARG A 152 -45.77 10.22 -18.93
N GLY A 153 -45.81 10.58 -17.67
CA GLY A 153 -46.44 9.78 -16.61
C GLY A 153 -45.75 8.44 -16.36
N VAL A 154 -44.42 8.36 -16.56
CA VAL A 154 -43.65 7.13 -16.40
C VAL A 154 -42.70 7.22 -15.22
N LEU A 155 -42.44 6.08 -14.60
CA LEU A 155 -41.43 5.89 -13.55
C LEU A 155 -40.44 4.83 -14.01
N ASP A 156 -39.19 4.98 -13.64
CA ASP A 156 -38.19 3.92 -13.80
C ASP A 156 -37.94 3.17 -12.48
N PHE A 157 -37.14 2.12 -12.52
CA PHE A 157 -36.84 1.30 -11.34
C PHE A 157 -36.14 2.10 -10.23
N SER A 158 -35.30 3.06 -10.58
CA SER A 158 -34.63 3.92 -9.60
C SER A 158 -35.62 4.83 -8.88
N ASP A 159 -36.67 5.31 -9.55
CA ASP A 159 -37.72 6.08 -8.89
C ASP A 159 -38.46 5.22 -7.85
N LEU A 160 -38.76 3.96 -8.19
CA LEU A 160 -39.43 3.03 -7.27
C LEU A 160 -38.54 2.73 -6.05
N GLU A 161 -37.25 2.53 -6.24
CA GLU A 161 -36.30 2.33 -5.15
C GLU A 161 -36.24 3.55 -4.24
N HIS A 162 -36.13 4.75 -4.81
CA HIS A 162 -36.10 5.99 -4.02
C HIS A 162 -37.42 6.22 -3.26
N PHE A 163 -38.57 5.91 -3.87
CA PHE A 163 -39.85 6.01 -3.18
C PHE A 163 -39.98 4.99 -2.04
N ALA A 164 -39.51 3.76 -2.25
CA ALA A 164 -39.48 2.73 -1.20
C ALA A 164 -38.62 3.16 -0.03
N VAL A 165 -37.40 3.67 -0.29
CA VAL A 165 -36.51 4.18 0.75
C VAL A 165 -37.13 5.34 1.52
N ARG A 166 -37.77 6.30 0.85
CA ARG A 166 -38.47 7.41 1.51
C ARG A 166 -39.59 6.92 2.41
N LEU A 167 -40.43 5.98 1.93
CA LEU A 167 -41.51 5.41 2.73
C LEU A 167 -41.01 4.65 3.98
N LEU A 168 -39.82 4.07 3.91
CA LEU A 168 -39.22 3.34 5.01
C LEU A 168 -38.48 4.25 6.01
N LEU A 169 -38.02 5.41 5.56
CA LEU A 169 -37.25 6.35 6.39
C LEU A 169 -38.08 7.51 6.95
N ASP A 170 -39.24 7.81 6.37
CA ASP A 170 -40.21 8.76 6.91
C ASP A 170 -41.12 8.03 7.89
N PRO A 171 -41.08 8.37 9.21
CA PRO A 171 -41.91 7.74 10.24
C PRO A 171 -43.38 8.17 10.14
#